data_f808a50ddeb09669fe1fe63e8e5bfccb
#
_entry.id   f808a50ddeb09669fe1fe63e8e5bfccb
#
_cell.length_a   1.000
_cell.length_b   1.000
_cell.length_c   1.000
_cell.angle_alpha   90.00
_cell.angle_beta   90.00
_cell.angle_gamma   90.00
#
_symmetry.space_group_name_H-M   'P 1'
#
loop_
_entity.id
_entity.type
_entity.pdbx_description
1 polymer ?
#
loop_
_entity_poly.entity_id
_entity_poly.type
_entity_poly.pdbx_seq_one_letter_code
_entity_poly.pdbx_strand_id
1 'polypeptide(L)'
;MSEMAALNRQSEELRQVLARYEEGGAVVTSRVQSGDLLTDALEAAAGPIRRKEVTDALKAFERARHRVRLTMFSLATEQGITASHLARQLGISRQLASRLSKEAAEGA
;
A
#
# COMPACT_ATOMS: atom_id res chain seq x y z
N MET A 1 -9.84 13.38 -9.90
CA MET A 1 -8.49 13.19 -9.33
C MET A 1 -7.87 11.92 -9.93
N SER A 2 -6.88 12.13 -10.80
CA SER A 2 -6.16 11.03 -11.45
C SER A 2 -5.38 10.19 -10.44
N GLU A 3 -4.93 10.81 -9.34
CA GLU A 3 -4.22 10.14 -8.24
C GLU A 3 -5.11 9.11 -7.54
N MET A 4 -6.41 9.39 -7.41
CA MET A 4 -7.36 8.43 -6.84
C MET A 4 -7.54 7.22 -7.77
N ALA A 5 -7.60 7.43 -9.08
CA ALA A 5 -7.66 6.35 -10.04
C ALA A 5 -6.41 5.47 -9.98
N ALA A 6 -5.23 6.09 -9.83
CA ALA A 6 -3.97 5.37 -9.66
C ALA A 6 -3.98 4.54 -8.36
N LEU A 7 -4.48 5.10 -7.27
CA LEU A 7 -4.61 4.38 -6.00
C LEU A 7 -5.53 3.17 -6.14
N ASN A 8 -6.65 3.32 -6.83
CA ASN A 8 -7.58 2.22 -7.05
C ASN A 8 -6.95 1.09 -7.87
N ARG A 9 -6.14 1.43 -8.89
CA ARG A 9 -5.40 0.43 -9.65
C ARG A 9 -4.39 -0.32 -8.79
N GLN A 10 -3.65 0.38 -7.94
CA GLN A 10 -2.68 -0.23 -7.04
C GLN A 10 -3.36 -1.09 -5.96
N SER A 11 -4.54 -0.68 -5.50
CA SER A 11 -5.34 -1.48 -4.56
C SER A 11 -5.76 -2.80 -5.19
N GLU A 12 -6.22 -2.78 -6.45
CA GLU A 12 -6.58 -3.98 -7.18
C GLU A 12 -5.39 -4.91 -7.39
N GLU A 13 -4.25 -4.35 -7.79
CA GLU A 13 -3.00 -5.12 -7.96
C GLU A 13 -2.58 -5.76 -6.65
N LEU A 14 -2.65 -5.02 -5.55
CA LEU A 14 -2.30 -5.54 -4.22
C LEU A 14 -3.21 -6.71 -3.83
N ARG A 15 -4.51 -6.61 -4.09
CA ARG A 15 -5.45 -7.71 -3.80
C ARG A 15 -5.09 -8.98 -4.58
N GLN A 16 -4.72 -8.84 -5.86
CA GLN A 16 -4.32 -9.97 -6.69
C GLN A 16 -3.02 -10.61 -6.18
N VAL A 17 -2.05 -9.78 -5.82
CA VAL A 17 -0.77 -10.25 -5.28
C VAL A 17 -0.97 -10.98 -3.96
N LEU A 18 -1.82 -10.43 -3.06
CA LEU A 18 -2.12 -11.07 -1.78
C LEU A 18 -2.84 -12.41 -1.97
N ALA A 19 -3.73 -12.51 -2.95
CA ALA A 19 -4.41 -13.78 -3.25
C ALA A 19 -3.39 -14.86 -3.67
N ARG A 20 -2.42 -14.52 -4.53
CA ARG A 20 -1.36 -15.44 -4.91
C ARG A 20 -0.48 -15.83 -3.73
N TYR A 21 -0.19 -14.89 -2.84
CA TYR A 21 0.59 -15.15 -1.63
C TYR A 21 -0.14 -16.14 -0.71
N GLU A 22 -1.45 -15.97 -0.54
CA GLU A 22 -2.28 -16.88 0.26
C GLU A 22 -2.32 -18.28 -0.34
N GLU A 23 -2.41 -18.40 -1.66
CA GLU A 23 -2.34 -19.69 -2.36
C GLU A 23 -1.01 -20.39 -2.11
N GLY A 24 0.08 -19.62 -2.16
CA GLY A 24 1.41 -20.15 -1.84
C GLY A 24 1.50 -20.67 -0.42
N GLY A 25 0.92 -19.95 0.54
CA GLY A 25 0.86 -20.39 1.94
C GLY A 25 0.09 -21.68 2.11
N ALA A 26 -1.03 -21.82 1.39
CA ALA A 26 -1.82 -23.05 1.42
C ALA A 26 -1.04 -24.24 0.85
N VAL A 27 -0.26 -24.02 -0.20
CA VAL A 27 0.61 -25.07 -0.78
C VAL A 27 1.65 -25.52 0.24
N VAL A 28 2.31 -24.59 0.91
CA VAL A 28 3.31 -24.90 1.94
C VAL A 28 2.69 -25.74 3.05
N THR A 29 1.55 -25.30 3.58
CA THR A 29 0.85 -26.01 4.65
C THR A 29 0.49 -27.42 4.23
N SER A 30 -0.11 -27.59 3.06
CA SER A 30 -0.53 -28.89 2.55
C SER A 30 0.66 -29.84 2.37
N ARG A 31 1.75 -29.36 1.81
CA ARG A 31 2.94 -30.20 1.57
C ARG A 31 3.62 -30.63 2.87
N VAL A 32 3.75 -29.72 3.83
CA VAL A 32 4.34 -30.03 5.14
C VAL A 32 3.48 -31.07 5.87
N GLN A 33 2.15 -30.92 5.84
CA GLN A 33 1.24 -31.87 6.42
C GLN A 33 1.32 -33.27 5.76
N SER A 34 1.68 -33.31 4.48
CA SER A 34 1.88 -34.55 3.73
C SER A 34 3.26 -35.18 3.94
N GLY A 35 4.11 -34.58 4.75
CA GLY A 35 5.42 -35.09 5.09
C GLY A 35 6.61 -34.52 4.33
N ASP A 36 6.39 -33.51 3.49
CA ASP A 36 7.49 -32.83 2.78
C ASP A 36 8.33 -32.00 3.75
N LEU A 37 9.61 -31.85 3.42
CA LEU A 37 10.47 -30.91 4.14
C LEU A 37 9.99 -29.47 3.86
N LEU A 38 10.11 -28.60 4.87
CA LEU A 38 9.71 -27.19 4.76
C LEU A 38 10.39 -26.50 3.58
N THR A 39 11.69 -26.75 3.38
CA THR A 39 12.45 -26.16 2.27
C THR A 39 11.89 -26.55 0.91
N ASP A 40 11.50 -27.82 0.73
CA ASP A 40 10.91 -28.30 -0.51
C ASP A 40 9.52 -27.68 -0.73
N ALA A 41 8.73 -27.56 0.34
CA ALA A 41 7.41 -26.93 0.29
C ALA A 41 7.51 -25.45 -0.11
N LEU A 42 8.47 -24.71 0.46
CA LEU A 42 8.70 -23.29 0.14
C LEU A 42 9.15 -23.12 -1.32
N GLU A 43 10.04 -23.98 -1.80
CA GLU A 43 10.48 -23.96 -3.19
C GLU A 43 9.29 -24.21 -4.15
N ALA A 44 8.45 -25.20 -3.85
CA ALA A 44 7.28 -25.49 -4.65
C ALA A 44 6.28 -24.33 -4.70
N ALA A 45 6.19 -23.54 -3.63
CA ALA A 45 5.31 -22.38 -3.55
C ALA A 45 5.94 -21.10 -4.13
N ALA A 46 7.18 -21.17 -4.66
CA ALA A 46 7.92 -20.01 -5.16
C ALA A 46 8.00 -18.88 -4.12
N GLY A 47 8.34 -19.24 -2.88
CA GLY A 47 8.32 -18.33 -1.72
C GLY A 47 9.02 -17.01 -1.91
N PRO A 48 10.31 -16.98 -2.35
CA PRO A 48 11.01 -15.70 -2.56
C PRO A 48 10.37 -14.79 -3.59
N ILE A 49 9.85 -15.35 -4.67
CA ILE A 49 9.16 -14.61 -5.74
C ILE A 49 7.86 -14.00 -5.19
N ARG A 50 7.06 -14.79 -4.48
CA ARG A 50 5.79 -14.33 -3.89
C ARG A 50 6.01 -13.23 -2.87
N ARG A 51 7.04 -13.38 -2.04
CA ARG A 51 7.41 -12.35 -1.04
C ARG A 51 7.79 -11.05 -1.71
N LYS A 52 8.60 -11.11 -2.77
CA LYS A 52 9.00 -9.92 -3.52
C LYS A 52 7.80 -9.22 -4.15
N GLU A 53 6.87 -9.98 -4.75
CA GLU A 53 5.65 -9.43 -5.32
C GLU A 53 4.85 -8.64 -4.28
N VAL A 54 4.66 -9.20 -3.07
CA VAL A 54 3.94 -8.53 -1.99
C VAL A 54 4.65 -7.25 -1.57
N THR A 55 5.96 -7.31 -1.35
CA THR A 55 6.75 -6.15 -0.95
C THR A 55 6.65 -5.03 -1.98
N ASP A 56 6.80 -5.35 -3.27
CA ASP A 56 6.74 -4.37 -4.36
C ASP A 56 5.33 -3.78 -4.48
N ALA A 57 4.29 -4.60 -4.36
CA ALA A 57 2.90 -4.15 -4.44
C ALA A 57 2.54 -3.23 -3.26
N LEU A 58 3.00 -3.54 -2.05
CA LEU A 58 2.80 -2.68 -0.87
C LEU A 58 3.48 -1.33 -1.05
N LYS A 59 4.72 -1.30 -1.56
CA LYS A 59 5.42 -0.05 -1.82
C LYS A 59 4.70 0.79 -2.88
N ALA A 60 4.24 0.16 -3.95
CA ALA A 60 3.50 0.86 -5.01
C ALA A 60 2.18 1.44 -4.49
N PHE A 61 1.45 0.68 -3.66
CA PHE A 61 0.22 1.13 -3.02
C PHE A 61 0.51 2.33 -2.10
N GLU A 62 1.54 2.25 -1.25
CA GLU A 62 1.90 3.34 -0.34
C GLU A 62 2.30 4.62 -1.10
N ARG A 63 3.04 4.51 -2.21
CA ARG A 63 3.37 5.66 -3.05
C ARG A 63 2.12 6.30 -3.64
N ALA A 64 1.17 5.49 -4.12
CA ALA A 64 -0.09 6.00 -4.68
C ALA A 64 -0.94 6.68 -3.60
N ARG A 65 -1.02 6.07 -2.40
CA ARG A 65 -1.73 6.66 -1.26
C ARG A 65 -1.11 7.99 -0.83
N HIS A 66 0.21 8.06 -0.81
CA HIS A 66 0.93 9.30 -0.47
C HIS A 66 0.59 10.43 -1.45
N ARG A 67 0.57 10.14 -2.76
CA ARG A 67 0.20 11.14 -3.78
C ARG A 67 -1.23 11.64 -3.61
N VAL A 68 -2.17 10.75 -3.27
CA VAL A 68 -3.55 11.14 -2.97
C VAL A 68 -3.59 12.11 -1.80
N ARG A 69 -2.85 11.82 -0.72
CA ARG A 69 -2.78 12.70 0.45
C ARG A 69 -2.22 14.08 0.11
N LEU A 70 -1.15 14.12 -0.69
CA LEU A 70 -0.58 15.41 -1.13
C LEU A 70 -1.59 16.21 -1.94
N THR A 71 -2.31 15.58 -2.84
CA THR A 71 -3.36 16.23 -3.63
C THR A 71 -4.47 16.77 -2.73
N MET A 72 -4.86 16.03 -1.69
CA MET A 72 -5.87 16.48 -0.73
C MET A 72 -5.41 17.73 0.01
N PHE A 73 -4.15 17.80 0.44
CA PHE A 73 -3.62 18.97 1.13
C PHE A 73 -3.51 20.18 0.20
N SER A 74 -3.13 19.98 -1.05
CA SER A 74 -3.12 21.05 -2.05
C SER A 74 -4.52 21.60 -2.30
N LEU A 75 -5.50 20.71 -2.46
CA LEU A 75 -6.89 21.09 -2.69
C LEU A 75 -7.47 21.82 -1.47
N ALA A 76 -7.18 21.32 -0.26
CA ALA A 76 -7.62 21.98 0.97
C ALA A 76 -7.09 23.40 1.07
N THR A 77 -5.83 23.62 0.73
CA THR A 77 -5.23 24.97 0.70
C THR A 77 -5.98 25.89 -0.27
N GLU A 78 -6.29 25.41 -1.46
CA GLU A 78 -7.06 26.18 -2.46
C GLU A 78 -8.45 26.54 -1.96
N GLN A 79 -9.06 25.67 -1.17
CA GLN A 79 -10.42 25.86 -0.64
C GLN A 79 -10.45 26.58 0.71
N GLY A 80 -9.31 27.01 1.23
CA GLY A 80 -9.22 27.68 2.52
C GLY A 80 -9.44 26.76 3.74
N ILE A 81 -9.29 25.45 3.56
CA ILE A 81 -9.38 24.47 4.64
C ILE A 81 -8.02 24.36 5.31
N THR A 82 -7.97 24.48 6.65
CA THR A 82 -6.71 24.37 7.38
C THR A 82 -6.18 22.94 7.41
N ALA A 83 -4.87 22.78 7.48
CA ALA A 83 -4.24 21.48 7.63
C ALA A 83 -4.74 20.75 8.89
N SER A 84 -4.94 21.46 9.98
CA SER A 84 -5.48 20.88 11.23
C SER A 84 -6.88 20.31 11.05
N HIS A 85 -7.74 21.03 10.34
CA HIS A 85 -9.10 20.54 10.07
C HIS A 85 -9.06 19.28 9.21
N LEU A 86 -8.28 19.31 8.13
CA LEU A 86 -8.15 18.14 7.26
C LEU A 86 -7.54 16.94 7.99
N ALA A 87 -6.56 17.20 8.87
CA ALA A 87 -5.96 16.14 9.71
C ALA A 87 -7.01 15.41 10.56
N ARG A 88 -7.92 16.17 11.17
CA ARG A 88 -9.01 15.59 11.96
C ARG A 88 -9.93 14.72 11.11
N GLN A 89 -10.27 15.18 9.92
CA GLN A 89 -11.13 14.43 9.01
C GLN A 89 -10.47 13.14 8.50
N LEU A 90 -9.15 13.17 8.28
CA LEU A 90 -8.39 12.02 7.83
C LEU A 90 -7.95 11.09 8.97
N GLY A 91 -8.10 11.52 10.22
CA GLY A 91 -7.67 10.72 11.37
C GLY A 91 -6.16 10.61 11.49
N ILE A 92 -5.40 11.61 11.07
CA ILE A 92 -3.93 11.63 11.15
C ILE A 92 -3.46 12.67 12.19
N SER A 93 -2.19 12.54 12.61
CA SER A 93 -1.60 13.43 13.58
C SER A 93 -1.32 14.82 12.99
N ARG A 94 -1.22 15.84 13.86
CA ARG A 94 -0.82 17.19 13.46
C ARG A 94 0.57 17.20 12.83
N GLN A 95 1.49 16.39 13.36
CA GLN A 95 2.85 16.33 12.86
C GLN A 95 2.88 15.79 11.44
N LEU A 96 2.14 14.70 11.17
CA LEU A 96 2.04 14.15 9.82
C LEU A 96 1.36 15.15 8.87
N ALA A 97 0.27 15.80 9.32
CA ALA A 97 -0.44 16.81 8.53
C ALA A 97 0.48 17.98 8.16
N SER A 98 1.28 18.46 9.11
CA SER A 98 2.25 19.53 8.86
C SER A 98 3.27 19.14 7.79
N ARG A 99 3.82 17.94 7.87
CA ARG A 99 4.77 17.41 6.88
C ARG A 99 4.13 17.29 5.49
N LEU A 100 2.92 16.75 5.43
CA LEU A 100 2.19 16.57 4.16
C LEU A 100 1.84 17.92 3.53
N SER A 101 1.38 18.88 4.34
CA SER A 101 1.06 20.23 3.88
C SER A 101 2.29 20.91 3.29
N LYS A 102 3.43 20.82 3.97
CA LYS A 102 4.70 21.37 3.51
C LYS A 102 5.18 20.72 2.23
N GLU A 103 5.14 19.40 2.17
CA GLU A 103 5.54 18.62 0.98
C GLU A 103 4.65 18.95 -0.22
N ALA A 104 3.33 19.07 -0.01
CA ALA A 104 2.38 19.44 -1.05
C ALA A 104 2.68 20.84 -1.61
N ALA A 105 3.03 21.79 -0.75
CA ALA A 105 3.42 23.14 -1.16
C ALA A 105 4.73 23.16 -1.94
N GLU A 106 5.70 22.34 -1.56
CA GLU A 106 6.99 22.23 -2.23
C GLU A 106 6.89 21.55 -3.61
N GLY A 107 5.96 20.62 -3.76
CA GLY A 107 5.76 19.88 -5.01
C GLY A 107 4.86 20.59 -6.02
N ALA A 108 4.30 21.70 -5.66
CA ALA A 108 3.37 22.46 -6.52
C ALA A 108 4.11 23.22 -7.65
#